data_635a199f02128882faf569dd58e38dd5
#
_entry.id   635a199f02128882faf569dd58e38dd5
#
_cell.length_a   1.000
_cell.length_b   1.000
_cell.length_c   1.000
_cell.angle_alpha   90.00
_cell.angle_beta   90.00
_cell.angle_gamma   90.00
#
_symmetry.space_group_name_H-M   'P 1'
#
loop_
_entity.id
_entity.type
_entity.pdbx_description
1 polymer ?
#
loop_
_entity_poly.entity_id
_entity_poly.type
_entity_poly.pdbx_seq_one_letter_code
_entity_poly.pdbx_strand_id
1 'polypeptide(L)'
;MVFTSLAFAIVFGAIFHQSLQDNLPYIMGGLMSYGLVACVLTEGPDIYLSNTGIISNHAYPFTYYNFEWAFKNLLLFAHNLVVFEISLVILQRLVVPHWSIVIGLPIVVINIFTWGGLISLISSRYRDLRFLMPYLSQLIMFITPVTYKASIMTGIRRYIVDFNPV
;
A
#
# COMPACT_ATOMS: atom_id res chain seq x y z
N MET A 1 -3.82 -8.99 -7.13
CA MET A 1 -4.43 -8.57 -5.86
C MET A 1 -5.54 -9.49 -5.38
N VAL A 2 -6.57 -9.81 -6.17
CA VAL A 2 -7.69 -10.70 -5.76
C VAL A 2 -7.21 -12.05 -5.26
N PHE A 3 -6.33 -12.73 -5.99
CA PHE A 3 -5.81 -14.05 -5.58
C PHE A 3 -5.02 -14.02 -4.27
N THR A 4 -4.23 -12.98 -4.06
CA THR A 4 -3.46 -12.84 -2.81
C THR A 4 -4.37 -12.56 -1.63
N SER A 5 -5.38 -11.67 -1.78
CA SER A 5 -6.35 -11.41 -0.73
C SER A 5 -7.25 -12.62 -0.45
N LEU A 6 -7.61 -13.39 -1.48
CA LEU A 6 -8.36 -14.64 -1.30
C LEU A 6 -7.53 -15.68 -0.52
N ALA A 7 -6.26 -15.85 -0.88
CA ALA A 7 -5.37 -16.76 -0.16
C ALA A 7 -5.23 -16.36 1.33
N PHE A 8 -5.00 -15.07 1.60
CA PHE A 8 -4.96 -14.56 2.97
C PHE A 8 -6.31 -14.75 3.69
N ALA A 9 -7.44 -14.48 3.03
CA ALA A 9 -8.77 -14.64 3.62
C ALA A 9 -9.06 -16.11 3.99
N ILE A 10 -8.63 -17.08 3.19
CA ILE A 10 -8.76 -18.52 3.49
C ILE A 10 -7.89 -18.87 4.68
N VAL A 11 -6.60 -18.52 4.64
CA VAL A 11 -5.64 -18.89 5.70
C VAL A 11 -6.03 -18.25 7.03
N PHE A 12 -6.24 -16.95 7.06
CA PHE A 12 -6.59 -16.24 8.29
C PHE A 12 -8.03 -16.54 8.73
N GLY A 13 -8.96 -16.77 7.79
CA GLY A 13 -10.30 -17.24 8.12
C GLY A 13 -10.28 -18.59 8.84
N ALA A 14 -9.45 -19.52 8.40
CA ALA A 14 -9.28 -20.81 9.06
C ALA A 14 -8.62 -20.70 10.44
N ILE A 15 -7.58 -19.83 10.58
CA ILE A 15 -6.87 -19.64 11.85
C ILE A 15 -7.76 -18.94 12.89
N PHE A 16 -8.52 -17.92 12.50
CA PHE A 16 -9.33 -17.11 13.40
C PHE A 16 -10.81 -17.52 13.44
N HIS A 17 -11.18 -18.61 12.79
CA HIS A 17 -12.55 -19.14 12.73
C HIS A 17 -13.56 -18.09 12.23
N GLN A 18 -13.16 -17.27 11.26
CA GLN A 18 -14.00 -16.22 10.67
C GLN A 18 -14.60 -16.67 9.33
N SER A 19 -15.81 -16.19 9.02
CA SER A 19 -16.42 -16.47 7.73
C SER A 19 -15.64 -15.78 6.60
N LEU A 20 -15.46 -16.47 5.48
CA LEU A 20 -14.81 -15.91 4.28
C LEU A 20 -15.49 -14.62 3.80
N GLN A 21 -16.83 -14.58 3.88
CA GLN A 21 -17.63 -13.44 3.43
C GLN A 21 -17.37 -12.16 4.26
N ASP A 22 -17.03 -12.28 5.54
CA ASP A 22 -16.74 -11.16 6.42
C ASP A 22 -15.27 -10.74 6.40
N ASN A 23 -14.38 -11.69 6.13
CA ASN A 23 -12.95 -11.48 6.22
C ASN A 23 -12.36 -10.98 4.90
N LEU A 24 -12.89 -11.44 3.75
CA LEU A 24 -12.38 -11.09 2.44
C LEU A 24 -12.42 -9.58 2.15
N PRO A 25 -13.54 -8.85 2.35
CA PRO A 25 -13.58 -7.40 2.12
C PRO A 25 -12.60 -6.63 3.01
N TYR A 26 -12.45 -7.06 4.26
CA TYR A 26 -11.53 -6.44 5.21
C TYR A 26 -10.08 -6.58 4.74
N ILE A 27 -9.65 -7.78 4.39
CA ILE A 27 -8.28 -8.06 3.91
C ILE A 27 -8.03 -7.37 2.57
N MET A 28 -8.99 -7.38 1.64
CA MET A 28 -8.85 -6.69 0.35
C MET A 28 -8.65 -5.19 0.55
N GLY A 29 -9.49 -4.54 1.36
CA GLY A 29 -9.38 -3.11 1.67
C GLY A 29 -8.06 -2.78 2.36
N GLY A 30 -7.65 -3.60 3.34
CA GLY A 30 -6.40 -3.44 4.06
C GLY A 30 -5.18 -3.58 3.15
N LEU A 31 -5.12 -4.61 2.31
CA LEU A 31 -4.02 -4.80 1.34
C LEU A 31 -3.98 -3.71 0.28
N MET A 32 -5.14 -3.21 -0.16
CA MET A 32 -5.21 -2.11 -1.12
C MET A 32 -4.67 -0.81 -0.53
N SER A 33 -5.08 -0.47 0.69
CA SER A 33 -4.60 0.72 1.39
C SER A 33 -3.11 0.62 1.73
N TYR A 34 -2.67 -0.53 2.23
CA TYR A 34 -1.27 -0.80 2.51
C TYR A 34 -0.41 -0.76 1.23
N GLY A 35 -0.95 -1.18 0.09
CA GLY A 35 -0.26 -1.13 -1.20
C GLY A 35 0.26 0.26 -1.58
N LEU A 36 -0.44 1.32 -1.15
CA LEU A 36 0.01 2.71 -1.35
C LEU A 36 1.23 3.07 -0.48
N VAL A 37 1.31 2.53 0.72
CA VAL A 37 2.50 2.71 1.60
C VAL A 37 3.64 1.83 1.08
N ALA A 38 3.33 0.59 0.70
CA ALA A 38 4.30 -0.36 0.20
C ALA A 38 5.00 0.12 -1.07
N CYS A 39 4.29 0.73 -2.03
CA CYS A 39 4.90 1.22 -3.26
C CYS A 39 5.96 2.29 -2.99
N VAL A 40 5.76 3.16 -2.00
CA VAL A 40 6.73 4.19 -1.60
C VAL A 40 8.02 3.55 -1.09
N LEU A 41 7.91 2.48 -0.29
CA LEU A 41 9.07 1.81 0.29
C LEU A 41 9.76 0.86 -0.70
N THR A 42 9.00 0.16 -1.56
CA THR A 42 9.54 -0.87 -2.45
C THR A 42 10.04 -0.32 -3.78
N GLU A 43 9.30 0.63 -4.39
CA GLU A 43 9.63 1.20 -5.69
C GLU A 43 10.26 2.59 -5.58
N GLY A 44 9.93 3.36 -4.52
CA GLY A 44 10.45 4.71 -4.30
C GLY A 44 11.98 4.81 -4.40
N PRO A 45 12.77 3.91 -3.78
CA PRO A 45 14.22 3.93 -3.88
C PRO A 45 14.76 3.86 -5.32
N ASP A 46 14.02 3.24 -6.23
CA ASP A 46 14.47 2.97 -7.61
C ASP A 46 14.04 4.04 -8.62
N ILE A 47 13.21 5.02 -8.26
CA ILE A 47 12.67 6.01 -9.20
C ILE A 47 13.78 6.69 -10.03
N TYR A 48 14.82 7.20 -9.39
CA TYR A 48 15.94 7.87 -10.09
C TYR A 48 17.02 6.88 -10.52
N LEU A 49 17.25 5.83 -9.75
CA LEU A 49 18.30 4.84 -10.05
C LEU A 49 17.98 4.06 -11.33
N SER A 50 16.72 3.67 -11.54
CA SER A 50 16.29 2.97 -12.76
C SER A 50 16.31 3.87 -13.99
N ASN A 51 16.14 5.17 -13.83
CA ASN A 51 16.11 6.15 -14.91
C ASN A 51 17.45 6.87 -15.15
N THR A 52 18.55 6.42 -14.54
CA THR A 52 19.86 7.06 -14.63
C THR A 52 20.32 7.28 -16.07
N GLY A 53 20.11 6.31 -16.96
CA GLY A 53 20.49 6.41 -18.38
C GLY A 53 19.69 7.49 -19.13
N ILE A 54 18.41 7.67 -18.79
CA ILE A 54 17.57 8.70 -19.43
C ILE A 54 17.92 10.07 -18.84
N ILE A 55 18.10 10.15 -17.52
CA ILE A 55 18.46 11.38 -16.79
C ILE A 55 19.79 11.97 -17.32
N SER A 56 20.77 11.10 -17.66
CA SER A 56 22.07 11.56 -18.17
C SER A 56 22.01 12.06 -19.61
N ASN A 57 21.05 11.58 -20.40
CA ASN A 57 20.94 11.90 -21.82
C ASN A 57 19.90 12.99 -22.13
N HIS A 58 18.98 13.27 -21.20
CA HIS A 58 17.91 14.25 -21.39
C HIS A 58 17.81 15.20 -20.20
N ALA A 59 17.67 16.50 -20.48
CA ALA A 59 17.58 17.55 -19.46
C ALA A 59 16.15 17.69 -18.86
N TYR A 60 15.50 16.57 -18.52
CA TYR A 60 14.22 16.63 -17.82
C TYR A 60 14.41 16.87 -16.31
N PRO A 61 13.53 17.66 -15.67
CA PRO A 61 13.59 17.87 -14.23
C PRO A 61 13.32 16.57 -13.47
N PHE A 62 14.00 16.35 -12.34
CA PHE A 62 13.83 15.15 -11.51
C PHE A 62 12.38 14.91 -11.07
N THR A 63 11.61 15.98 -10.89
CA THR A 63 10.19 15.92 -10.55
C THR A 63 9.35 15.18 -11.60
N TYR A 64 9.77 15.18 -12.86
CA TYR A 64 9.08 14.48 -13.95
C TYR A 64 9.02 12.97 -13.67
N TYR A 65 10.14 12.35 -13.34
CA TYR A 65 10.21 10.90 -13.07
C TYR A 65 9.43 10.51 -11.82
N ASN A 66 9.45 11.38 -10.80
CA ASN A 66 8.66 11.18 -9.61
C ASN A 66 7.16 11.27 -9.90
N PHE A 67 6.76 12.19 -10.77
CA PHE A 67 5.36 12.36 -11.19
C PHE A 67 4.88 11.16 -12.01
N GLU A 68 5.69 10.68 -12.95
CA GLU A 68 5.41 9.50 -13.76
C GLU A 68 5.19 8.26 -12.87
N TRP A 69 6.10 8.04 -11.92
CA TRP A 69 5.99 6.95 -10.97
C TRP A 69 4.75 7.06 -10.08
N ALA A 70 4.48 8.23 -9.52
CA ALA A 70 3.30 8.48 -8.69
C ALA A 70 2.01 8.26 -9.47
N PHE A 71 1.94 8.76 -10.71
CA PHE A 71 0.78 8.58 -11.59
C PHE A 71 0.53 7.10 -11.94
N LYS A 72 1.60 6.34 -12.26
CA LYS A 72 1.51 4.89 -12.48
C LYS A 72 0.88 4.19 -11.26
N ASN A 73 1.35 4.49 -10.05
CA ASN A 73 0.84 3.87 -8.83
C ASN A 73 -0.60 4.28 -8.50
N LEU A 74 -0.99 5.51 -8.82
CA LEU A 74 -2.38 5.96 -8.71
C LEU A 74 -3.31 5.22 -9.68
N LEU A 75 -2.88 5.01 -10.93
CA LEU A 75 -3.66 4.22 -11.89
C LEU A 75 -3.83 2.77 -11.42
N LEU A 76 -2.78 2.17 -10.88
CA LEU A 76 -2.85 0.83 -10.29
C LEU A 76 -3.80 0.79 -9.08
N PHE A 77 -3.77 1.82 -8.23
CA PHE A 77 -4.71 1.94 -7.12
C PHE A 77 -6.15 2.07 -7.60
N ALA A 78 -6.40 2.95 -8.58
CA ALA A 78 -7.75 3.13 -9.16
C ALA A 78 -8.27 1.82 -9.77
N HIS A 79 -7.42 1.08 -10.51
CA HIS A 79 -7.78 -0.24 -11.04
C HIS A 79 -8.12 -1.23 -9.92
N ASN A 80 -7.31 -1.29 -8.86
CA ASN A 80 -7.57 -2.15 -7.71
C ASN A 80 -8.85 -1.76 -6.96
N LEU A 81 -9.18 -0.47 -6.90
CA LEU A 81 -10.41 0.04 -6.30
C LEU A 81 -11.65 -0.44 -7.08
N VAL A 82 -11.62 -0.38 -8.41
CA VAL A 82 -12.69 -0.93 -9.25
C VAL A 82 -12.89 -2.43 -8.99
N VAL A 83 -11.80 -3.19 -8.93
CA VAL A 83 -11.85 -4.64 -8.63
C VAL A 83 -12.41 -4.90 -7.23
N PHE A 84 -12.05 -4.07 -6.26
CA PHE A 84 -12.57 -4.13 -4.89
C PHE A 84 -14.09 -3.91 -4.86
N GLU A 85 -14.58 -2.86 -5.52
CA GLU A 85 -16.01 -2.56 -5.61
C GLU A 85 -16.79 -3.68 -6.29
N ILE A 86 -16.28 -4.24 -7.39
CA ILE A 86 -16.89 -5.41 -8.05
C ILE A 86 -16.98 -6.60 -7.08
N SER A 87 -15.96 -6.82 -6.28
CA SER A 87 -15.95 -7.90 -5.28
C SER A 87 -17.01 -7.68 -4.20
N LEU A 88 -17.23 -6.44 -3.75
CA LEU A 88 -18.29 -6.09 -2.79
C LEU A 88 -19.69 -6.30 -3.37
N VAL A 89 -19.89 -5.98 -4.66
CA VAL A 89 -21.16 -6.27 -5.37
C VAL A 89 -21.45 -7.76 -5.36
N ILE A 90 -20.48 -8.59 -5.72
CA ILE A 90 -20.62 -10.05 -5.75
C ILE A 90 -20.95 -10.62 -4.36
N LEU A 91 -20.35 -10.06 -3.30
CA LEU A 91 -20.60 -10.44 -1.92
C LEU A 91 -21.90 -9.85 -1.33
N GLN A 92 -22.66 -9.08 -2.12
CA GLN A 92 -23.88 -8.37 -1.69
C GLN A 92 -23.67 -7.44 -0.48
N ARG A 93 -22.47 -6.84 -0.38
CA ARG A 93 -22.07 -5.93 0.71
C ARG A 93 -21.59 -4.59 0.17
N LEU A 94 -22.38 -3.98 -0.71
CA LEU A 94 -22.08 -2.64 -1.23
C LEU A 94 -22.03 -1.64 -0.07
N VAL A 95 -20.86 -1.04 0.11
CA VAL A 95 -20.65 0.11 1.01
C VAL A 95 -20.43 1.32 0.12
N VAL A 96 -21.39 2.25 0.15
CA VAL A 96 -21.22 3.51 -0.61
C VAL A 96 -19.98 4.25 -0.08
N PRO A 97 -19.04 4.63 -0.95
CA PRO A 97 -17.85 5.37 -0.56
C PRO A 97 -18.22 6.65 0.22
N HIS A 98 -17.63 6.82 1.39
CA HIS A 98 -17.89 8.00 2.20
C HIS A 98 -17.21 9.25 1.59
N TRP A 99 -17.80 10.43 1.80
CA TRP A 99 -17.25 11.71 1.31
C TRP A 99 -15.78 11.97 1.72
N SER A 100 -15.32 11.33 2.80
CA SER A 100 -13.93 11.39 3.25
C SER A 100 -12.92 10.93 2.20
N ILE A 101 -13.32 10.09 1.22
CA ILE A 101 -12.45 9.66 0.12
C ILE A 101 -12.05 10.84 -0.77
N VAL A 102 -12.96 11.77 -0.99
CA VAL A 102 -12.70 12.97 -1.82
C VAL A 102 -11.60 13.85 -1.23
N ILE A 103 -11.50 13.90 0.10
CA ILE A 103 -10.47 14.67 0.81
C ILE A 103 -9.23 13.80 1.04
N GLY A 104 -9.42 12.53 1.39
CA GLY A 104 -8.34 11.61 1.70
C GLY A 104 -7.46 11.30 0.50
N LEU A 105 -8.04 11.12 -0.69
CA LEU A 105 -7.30 10.74 -1.88
C LEU A 105 -6.25 11.79 -2.30
N PRO A 106 -6.55 13.11 -2.39
CA PRO A 106 -5.52 14.12 -2.64
C PRO A 106 -4.40 14.15 -1.60
N ILE A 107 -4.73 13.95 -0.31
CA ILE A 107 -3.72 13.90 0.75
C ILE A 107 -2.78 12.71 0.54
N VAL A 108 -3.32 11.54 0.21
CA VAL A 108 -2.53 10.34 -0.08
C VAL A 108 -1.64 10.56 -1.30
N VAL A 109 -2.15 11.18 -2.36
CA VAL A 109 -1.37 11.51 -3.57
C VAL A 109 -0.17 12.39 -3.24
N ILE A 110 -0.39 13.46 -2.46
CA ILE A 110 0.67 14.38 -2.03
C ILE A 110 1.71 13.61 -1.19
N ASN A 111 1.27 12.75 -0.27
CA ASN A 111 2.16 11.94 0.54
C ASN A 111 3.02 10.99 -0.31
N ILE A 112 2.41 10.24 -1.23
CA ILE A 112 3.13 9.32 -2.13
C ILE A 112 4.18 10.08 -2.94
N PHE A 113 3.80 11.22 -3.53
CA PHE A 113 4.70 12.06 -4.30
C PHE A 113 5.87 12.57 -3.47
N THR A 114 5.59 13.08 -2.27
CA THR A 114 6.61 13.66 -1.39
C THR A 114 7.58 12.60 -0.86
N TRP A 115 7.04 11.52 -0.29
CA TRP A 115 7.88 10.46 0.29
C TRP A 115 8.60 9.65 -0.77
N GLY A 116 7.97 9.37 -1.92
CA GLY A 116 8.63 8.69 -3.04
C GLY A 116 9.85 9.47 -3.54
N GLY A 117 9.68 10.78 -3.77
CA GLY A 117 10.78 11.66 -4.17
C GLY A 117 11.90 11.75 -3.11
N LEU A 118 11.55 11.90 -1.83
CA LEU A 118 12.54 11.97 -0.74
C LEU A 118 13.34 10.67 -0.62
N ILE A 119 12.66 9.52 -0.61
CA ILE A 119 13.32 8.22 -0.51
C ILE A 119 14.22 7.97 -1.72
N SER A 120 13.77 8.34 -2.93
CA SER A 120 14.56 8.19 -4.14
C SER A 120 15.82 9.08 -4.13
N LEU A 121 15.72 10.31 -3.63
CA LEU A 121 16.88 11.20 -3.45
C LEU A 121 17.89 10.61 -2.47
N ILE A 122 17.43 10.10 -1.32
CA ILE A 122 18.29 9.46 -0.33
C ILE A 122 18.94 8.19 -0.91
N SER A 123 18.16 7.39 -1.63
CA SER A 123 18.63 6.16 -2.28
C SER A 123 19.65 6.43 -3.38
N SER A 124 19.56 7.55 -4.08
CA SER A 124 20.57 7.98 -5.06
C SER A 124 21.95 8.19 -4.42
N ARG A 125 21.97 8.59 -3.15
CA ARG A 125 23.21 8.73 -2.36
C ARG A 125 23.64 7.40 -1.71
N TYR A 126 22.68 6.67 -1.15
CA TYR A 126 22.89 5.41 -0.41
C TYR A 126 22.21 4.26 -1.15
N ARG A 127 22.89 3.69 -2.14
CA ARG A 127 22.35 2.67 -3.05
C ARG A 127 21.85 1.40 -2.36
N ASP A 128 22.34 1.12 -1.16
CA ASP A 128 21.94 -0.06 -0.39
C ASP A 128 20.49 0.04 0.14
N LEU A 129 19.92 1.26 0.21
CA LEU A 129 18.54 1.47 0.62
C LEU A 129 17.53 0.74 -0.28
N ARG A 130 17.82 0.62 -1.58
CA ARG A 130 16.96 -0.11 -2.52
C ARG A 130 16.75 -1.58 -2.12
N PHE A 131 17.73 -2.18 -1.45
CA PHE A 131 17.64 -3.56 -0.97
C PHE A 131 17.02 -3.64 0.42
N LEU A 132 17.24 -2.65 1.27
CA LEU A 132 16.74 -2.62 2.65
C LEU A 132 15.25 -2.27 2.74
N MET A 133 14.78 -1.31 1.94
CA MET A 133 13.43 -0.77 2.03
C MET A 133 12.31 -1.80 1.76
N PRO A 134 12.44 -2.76 0.82
CA PRO A 134 11.44 -3.83 0.66
C PRO A 134 11.28 -4.71 1.90
N TYR A 135 12.36 -5.03 2.60
CA TYR A 135 12.30 -5.79 3.86
C TYR A 135 11.62 -4.97 4.97
N LEU A 136 11.92 -3.68 5.04
CA LEU A 136 11.26 -2.77 5.97
C LEU A 136 9.74 -2.71 5.70
N SER A 137 9.34 -2.59 4.43
CA SER A 137 7.94 -2.67 4.03
C SER A 137 7.29 -3.96 4.51
N GLN A 138 7.96 -5.09 4.33
CA GLN A 138 7.43 -6.38 4.76
C GLN A 138 7.25 -6.47 6.29
N LEU A 139 8.20 -5.94 7.06
CA LEU A 139 8.07 -5.85 8.51
C LEU A 139 6.88 -4.98 8.94
N ILE A 140 6.72 -3.81 8.32
CA ILE A 140 5.60 -2.90 8.59
C ILE A 140 4.27 -3.59 8.29
N MET A 141 4.17 -4.35 7.18
CA MET A 141 2.97 -5.11 6.84
C MET A 141 2.54 -6.09 7.94
N PHE A 142 3.51 -6.77 8.58
CA PHE A 142 3.19 -7.71 9.66
C PHE A 142 2.82 -7.02 10.97
N ILE A 143 3.39 -5.84 11.24
CA ILE A 143 3.08 -5.06 12.45
C ILE A 143 1.72 -4.38 12.30
N THR A 144 1.37 -3.94 11.10
CA THR A 144 0.09 -3.27 10.82
C THR A 144 -1.04 -4.31 10.74
N PRO A 145 -2.21 -4.08 11.37
CA PRO A 145 -3.35 -5.01 11.36
C PRO A 145 -4.08 -4.99 10.00
N VAL A 146 -3.36 -5.26 8.92
CA VAL A 146 -3.88 -5.32 7.55
C VAL A 146 -4.60 -6.63 7.27
N THR A 147 -4.05 -7.74 7.80
CA THR A 147 -4.50 -9.10 7.51
C THR A 147 -5.36 -9.71 8.64
N TYR A 148 -5.42 -9.06 9.79
CA TYR A 148 -6.19 -9.52 10.95
C TYR A 148 -6.92 -8.35 11.62
N LYS A 149 -8.08 -8.63 12.23
CA LYS A 149 -8.83 -7.59 12.95
C LYS A 149 -8.17 -7.29 14.30
N ALA A 150 -7.89 -6.02 14.56
CA ALA A 150 -7.32 -5.55 15.82
C ALA A 150 -8.13 -5.97 17.06
N SER A 151 -9.44 -6.17 16.92
CA SER A 151 -10.36 -6.60 17.98
C SER A 151 -10.07 -8.02 18.51
N ILE A 152 -9.32 -8.83 17.77
CA ILE A 152 -8.98 -10.21 18.18
C ILE A 152 -7.80 -10.20 19.16
N MET A 153 -7.01 -9.13 19.17
CA MET A 153 -5.86 -9.00 20.04
C MET A 153 -6.25 -8.48 21.42
N THR A 154 -5.94 -9.26 22.46
CA THR A 154 -6.17 -8.91 23.87
C THR A 154 -4.85 -8.77 24.62
N GLY A 155 -4.82 -7.95 25.66
CA GLY A 155 -3.65 -7.79 26.54
C GLY A 155 -2.51 -6.96 25.91
N ILE A 156 -1.26 -7.34 26.21
CA ILE A 156 -0.04 -6.63 25.79
C ILE A 156 0.07 -6.50 24.27
N ARG A 157 -0.49 -7.43 23.49
CA ARG A 157 -0.49 -7.41 22.02
C ARG A 157 -1.26 -6.22 21.45
N ARG A 158 -2.22 -5.67 22.19
CA ARG A 158 -3.00 -4.50 21.78
C ARG A 158 -2.14 -3.25 21.74
N TYR A 159 -1.15 -3.11 22.60
CA TYR A 159 -0.22 -1.96 22.58
C TYR A 159 0.55 -1.84 21.26
N ILE A 160 0.88 -2.96 20.61
CA ILE A 160 1.56 -2.95 19.30
C ILE A 160 0.67 -2.31 18.23
N VAL A 161 -0.65 -2.54 18.31
CA VAL A 161 -1.63 -1.98 17.36
C VAL A 161 -1.91 -0.51 17.68
N ASP A 162 -2.04 -0.16 18.96
CA ASP A 162 -2.37 1.20 19.41
C ASP A 162 -1.21 2.19 19.17
N PHE A 163 0.04 1.74 19.16
CA PHE A 163 1.23 2.55 18.86
C PHE A 163 1.64 2.54 17.37
N ASN A 164 0.91 1.86 16.51
CA ASN A 164 1.22 1.81 15.08
C ASN A 164 0.76 3.11 14.40
N PRO A 165 1.66 3.87 13.74
CA PRO A 165 1.31 5.13 13.06
C PRO A 165 0.67 4.95 11.68
N VAL A 166 0.44 3.70 11.23
CA VAL A 166 -0.12 3.36 9.89
C VAL A 166 -1.55 2.87 10.00
#